data_60edc645ff4d33c8a51c712e719d190b
#
_entry.id   60edc645ff4d33c8a51c712e719d190b
#
_cell.length_a   1.000
_cell.length_b   1.000
_cell.length_c   1.000
_cell.angle_alpha   90.00
_cell.angle_beta   90.00
_cell.angle_gamma   90.00
#
_symmetry.space_group_name_H-M   'P 1'
#
loop_
_entity.id
_entity.type
_entity.pdbx_description
1 polymer ?
#
loop_
_entity_poly.entity_id
_entity_poly.type
_entity_poly.pdbx_seq_one_letter_code
_entity_poly.pdbx_strand_id
1 'polypeptide(L)'
;MAKLTIILLTIALVSCVQSNEKQQSPPVNASIEERLQFIEDKENFTNEHERLQALFDAYADNELKHLPPLGTFMGNHTYDHLWMDVSPNGFEKRQQTLKLLSATKDWFDPAALVLDATNYQVYNRSVADSYQASQFPNHYLIVDQIQNYNHYIIITMQSMPVRKEKDLQNFKSRMEGIATVLADMQVLLQQGLDEGISMPYTSVLQVPEQMKSLITTNPEQSPFYQPITNLPESIDVEGGRSFQEEIRNIITQDVNPALLTFHDFMKDTYLPNARKTYGLNDLPNGEAWYR
;
A
#
# COMPACT_ATOMS: atom_id res chain seq x y z
N MET A 1 -81.17 -15.58 -34.48
CA MET A 1 -80.01 -14.81 -34.84
C MET A 1 -79.08 -14.75 -33.64
N ALA A 2 -78.12 -15.69 -33.60
CA ALA A 2 -77.15 -15.82 -32.54
C ALA A 2 -75.82 -15.28 -33.05
N LYS A 3 -75.28 -14.24 -32.40
CA LYS A 3 -73.97 -13.70 -32.74
C LYS A 3 -72.93 -14.46 -31.96
N LEU A 4 -72.06 -15.17 -32.66
CA LEU A 4 -70.91 -15.87 -32.12
C LEU A 4 -69.78 -14.86 -32.00
N THR A 5 -69.35 -14.58 -30.75
CA THR A 5 -68.21 -13.70 -30.49
C THR A 5 -66.97 -14.59 -30.30
N ILE A 6 -66.03 -14.52 -31.24
CA ILE A 6 -64.75 -15.20 -31.17
C ILE A 6 -63.81 -14.32 -30.32
N ILE A 7 -63.37 -14.84 -29.18
CA ILE A 7 -62.34 -14.24 -28.39
C ILE A 7 -61.00 -14.82 -28.89
N LEU A 8 -60.20 -13.96 -29.54
CA LEU A 8 -58.80 -14.24 -29.87
C LEU A 8 -57.94 -14.02 -28.62
N LEU A 9 -57.45 -15.14 -28.10
CA LEU A 9 -56.45 -15.12 -27.01
C LEU A 9 -55.06 -14.95 -27.67
N THR A 10 -54.55 -13.72 -27.68
CA THR A 10 -53.14 -13.44 -28.03
C THR A 10 -52.23 -13.76 -26.84
N ILE A 11 -51.59 -14.93 -26.91
CA ILE A 11 -50.50 -15.25 -25.99
C ILE A 11 -49.28 -14.42 -26.41
N ALA A 12 -49.00 -13.34 -25.67
CA ALA A 12 -47.74 -12.63 -25.79
C ALA A 12 -46.65 -13.48 -25.10
N LEU A 13 -45.87 -14.17 -25.88
CA LEU A 13 -44.57 -14.72 -25.45
C LEU A 13 -43.63 -13.54 -25.20
N VAL A 14 -43.56 -13.08 -23.96
CA VAL A 14 -42.45 -12.23 -23.48
C VAL A 14 -41.25 -13.16 -23.33
N SER A 15 -40.49 -13.29 -24.43
CA SER A 15 -39.12 -13.81 -24.32
C SER A 15 -38.31 -12.76 -23.55
N CYS A 16 -38.05 -13.05 -22.26
CA CYS A 16 -36.95 -12.42 -21.55
C CYS A 16 -35.67 -12.80 -22.28
N VAL A 17 -35.26 -11.96 -23.24
CA VAL A 17 -33.90 -11.91 -23.67
C VAL A 17 -33.17 -11.26 -22.46
N GLN A 18 -32.63 -12.08 -21.58
CA GLN A 18 -31.54 -11.63 -20.72
C GLN A 18 -30.43 -11.25 -21.71
N SER A 19 -30.29 -9.95 -21.96
CA SER A 19 -29.05 -9.40 -22.48
C SER A 19 -27.98 -9.76 -21.46
N ASN A 20 -27.19 -10.78 -21.72
CA ASN A 20 -25.90 -10.97 -21.11
C ASN A 20 -25.06 -9.79 -21.59
N GLU A 21 -25.23 -8.62 -20.97
CA GLU A 21 -24.21 -7.60 -20.98
C GLU A 21 -23.00 -8.25 -20.29
N LYS A 22 -22.01 -8.64 -21.09
CA LYS A 22 -20.72 -9.08 -20.59
C LYS A 22 -20.24 -7.99 -19.64
N GLN A 23 -20.04 -8.34 -18.40
CA GLN A 23 -19.51 -7.44 -17.40
C GLN A 23 -18.09 -7.08 -17.85
N GLN A 24 -17.89 -5.89 -18.40
CA GLN A 24 -16.65 -5.46 -19.03
C GLN A 24 -15.53 -5.12 -18.04
N SER A 25 -15.81 -5.14 -16.76
CA SER A 25 -14.82 -4.86 -15.70
C SER A 25 -15.21 -5.55 -14.39
N PRO A 26 -14.21 -5.94 -13.57
CA PRO A 26 -14.49 -6.45 -12.23
C PRO A 26 -15.15 -5.35 -11.37
N PRO A 27 -15.84 -5.73 -10.28
CA PRO A 27 -16.41 -4.77 -9.34
C PRO A 27 -15.40 -3.73 -8.88
N VAL A 28 -15.82 -2.48 -8.65
CA VAL A 28 -14.94 -1.34 -8.31
C VAL A 28 -14.09 -1.61 -7.06
N ASN A 29 -14.58 -2.43 -6.12
CA ASN A 29 -13.89 -2.78 -4.87
C ASN A 29 -13.44 -4.25 -4.85
N ALA A 30 -13.29 -4.89 -6.01
CA ALA A 30 -12.87 -6.29 -6.08
C ALA A 30 -11.48 -6.49 -5.47
N SER A 31 -11.32 -7.60 -4.74
CA SER A 31 -10.01 -8.06 -4.27
C SER A 31 -9.10 -8.39 -5.46
N ILE A 32 -7.81 -8.52 -5.20
CA ILE A 32 -6.88 -8.94 -6.27
C ILE A 32 -7.24 -10.34 -6.80
N GLU A 33 -7.67 -11.25 -5.93
CA GLU A 33 -8.12 -12.59 -6.29
C GLU A 33 -9.30 -12.55 -7.25
N GLU A 34 -10.34 -11.76 -6.93
CA GLU A 34 -11.53 -11.60 -7.78
C GLU A 34 -11.17 -10.96 -9.13
N ARG A 35 -10.27 -9.98 -9.12
CA ARG A 35 -9.78 -9.35 -10.36
C ARG A 35 -9.00 -10.33 -11.22
N LEU A 36 -8.10 -11.12 -10.63
CA LEU A 36 -7.34 -12.14 -11.35
C LEU A 36 -8.26 -13.24 -11.90
N GLN A 37 -9.24 -13.71 -11.12
CA GLN A 37 -10.24 -14.67 -11.61
C GLN A 37 -11.03 -14.13 -12.81
N PHE A 38 -11.42 -12.86 -12.77
CA PHE A 38 -12.07 -12.20 -13.90
C PHE A 38 -11.18 -12.12 -15.14
N ILE A 39 -9.88 -11.82 -14.95
CA ILE A 39 -8.89 -11.68 -16.03
C ILE A 39 -8.52 -13.04 -16.64
N GLU A 40 -8.54 -14.11 -15.85
CA GLU A 40 -8.24 -15.46 -16.32
C GLU A 40 -9.24 -15.93 -17.40
N ASP A 41 -10.52 -15.56 -17.26
CA ASP A 41 -11.54 -15.86 -18.23
C ASP A 41 -11.42 -14.95 -19.49
N LYS A 42 -10.91 -15.52 -20.56
CA LYS A 42 -10.71 -14.82 -21.84
C LYS A 42 -12.01 -14.30 -22.46
N GLU A 43 -13.14 -14.91 -22.14
CA GLU A 43 -14.44 -14.51 -22.70
C GLU A 43 -14.90 -13.15 -22.16
N ASN A 44 -14.32 -12.67 -21.09
CA ASN A 44 -14.59 -11.34 -20.53
C ASN A 44 -13.99 -10.19 -21.35
N PHE A 45 -13.14 -10.49 -22.34
CA PHE A 45 -12.38 -9.51 -23.10
C PHE A 45 -12.60 -9.66 -24.61
N THR A 46 -12.47 -8.56 -25.34
CA THR A 46 -12.59 -8.55 -26.80
C THR A 46 -11.32 -9.08 -27.46
N ASN A 47 -10.17 -8.88 -26.83
CA ASN A 47 -8.85 -9.27 -27.32
C ASN A 47 -7.82 -9.41 -26.19
N GLU A 48 -6.68 -10.03 -26.48
CA GLU A 48 -5.61 -10.28 -25.52
C GLU A 48 -4.92 -8.98 -25.03
N HIS A 49 -4.94 -7.90 -25.81
CA HIS A 49 -4.41 -6.60 -25.40
C HIS A 49 -5.23 -5.99 -24.25
N GLU A 50 -6.55 -5.95 -24.38
CA GLU A 50 -7.46 -5.48 -23.31
C GLU A 50 -7.31 -6.33 -22.04
N ARG A 51 -7.18 -7.64 -22.20
CA ARG A 51 -7.00 -8.57 -21.09
C ARG A 51 -5.66 -8.33 -20.37
N LEU A 52 -4.58 -8.13 -21.13
CA LEU A 52 -3.26 -7.80 -20.57
C LEU A 52 -3.27 -6.44 -19.86
N GLN A 53 -3.93 -5.43 -20.45
CA GLN A 53 -4.05 -4.14 -19.78
C GLN A 53 -4.80 -4.24 -18.45
N ALA A 54 -5.86 -5.04 -18.38
CA ALA A 54 -6.57 -5.30 -17.13
C ALA A 54 -5.66 -5.97 -16.07
N LEU A 55 -4.73 -6.86 -16.47
CA LEU A 55 -3.74 -7.43 -15.57
C LEU A 55 -2.76 -6.37 -15.04
N PHE A 56 -2.27 -5.49 -15.92
CA PHE A 56 -1.38 -4.41 -15.51
C PHE A 56 -2.07 -3.42 -14.58
N ASP A 57 -3.32 -3.06 -14.85
CA ASP A 57 -4.11 -2.17 -14.01
C ASP A 57 -4.38 -2.80 -12.63
N ALA A 58 -4.70 -4.11 -12.59
CA ALA A 58 -4.88 -4.85 -11.35
C ALA A 58 -3.59 -4.90 -10.53
N TYR A 59 -2.45 -5.16 -11.17
CA TYR A 59 -1.13 -5.15 -10.54
C TYR A 59 -0.76 -3.76 -10.03
N ALA A 60 -0.86 -2.73 -10.85
CA ALA A 60 -0.51 -1.36 -10.47
C ALA A 60 -1.35 -0.86 -9.29
N ASP A 61 -2.66 -1.08 -9.31
CA ASP A 61 -3.55 -0.71 -8.22
C ASP A 61 -3.20 -1.45 -6.92
N ASN A 62 -2.91 -2.75 -7.03
CA ASN A 62 -2.47 -3.55 -5.88
C ASN A 62 -1.13 -3.06 -5.30
N GLU A 63 -0.15 -2.69 -6.14
CA GLU A 63 1.12 -2.12 -5.68
C GLU A 63 0.91 -0.79 -4.95
N LEU A 64 0.08 0.10 -5.49
CA LEU A 64 -0.24 1.38 -4.84
C LEU A 64 -1.00 1.21 -3.53
N LYS A 65 -1.83 0.18 -3.42
CA LYS A 65 -2.54 -0.15 -2.18
C LYS A 65 -1.61 -0.74 -1.12
N HIS A 66 -0.60 -1.51 -1.53
CA HIS A 66 0.41 -2.05 -0.62
C HIS A 66 1.44 -1.01 -0.18
N LEU A 67 1.79 -0.09 -1.07
CA LEU A 67 2.75 0.98 -0.79
C LEU A 67 2.12 2.35 -1.08
N PRO A 68 1.11 2.80 -0.31
CA PRO A 68 0.40 4.05 -0.53
C PRO A 68 1.30 5.28 -0.64
N PRO A 69 2.43 5.41 0.11
CA PRO A 69 3.36 6.51 -0.07
C PRO A 69 3.92 6.63 -1.49
N LEU A 70 4.13 5.51 -2.19
CA LEU A 70 4.57 5.53 -3.59
C LEU A 70 3.54 6.24 -4.48
N GLY A 71 2.25 5.97 -4.28
CA GLY A 71 1.18 6.67 -4.98
C GLY A 71 1.25 8.17 -4.77
N THR A 72 1.42 8.62 -3.52
CA THR A 72 1.57 10.04 -3.18
C THR A 72 2.73 10.69 -3.95
N PHE A 73 3.90 10.05 -3.97
CA PHE A 73 5.08 10.56 -4.69
C PHE A 73 4.91 10.57 -6.22
N MET A 74 4.13 9.66 -6.76
CA MET A 74 3.81 9.59 -8.19
C MET A 74 2.64 10.51 -8.60
N GLY A 75 2.01 11.21 -7.64
CA GLY A 75 0.83 12.04 -7.88
C GLY A 75 -0.48 11.26 -8.03
N ASN A 76 -0.50 9.98 -7.66
CA ASN A 76 -1.71 9.19 -7.56
C ASN A 76 -2.22 9.22 -6.11
N HIS A 77 -3.28 9.97 -5.87
CA HIS A 77 -3.82 10.27 -4.54
C HIS A 77 -4.95 9.32 -4.10
N THR A 78 -5.13 8.19 -4.78
CA THR A 78 -6.22 7.23 -4.51
C THR A 78 -6.12 6.67 -3.09
N TYR A 79 -4.92 6.37 -2.62
CA TYR A 79 -4.64 5.73 -1.33
C TYR A 79 -3.95 6.67 -0.33
N ASP A 80 -4.05 7.99 -0.50
CA ASP A 80 -3.42 8.96 0.40
C ASP A 80 -3.93 8.92 1.85
N HIS A 81 -5.03 8.24 2.11
CA HIS A 81 -5.57 8.03 3.45
C HIS A 81 -4.95 6.82 4.18
N LEU A 82 -4.13 6.01 3.50
CA LEU A 82 -3.57 4.77 4.02
C LEU A 82 -2.06 4.87 4.24
N TRP A 83 -1.57 4.07 5.18
CA TRP A 83 -0.19 3.66 5.31
C TRP A 83 0.03 2.25 4.75
N MET A 84 1.29 1.90 4.54
CA MET A 84 1.67 0.52 4.31
C MET A 84 1.40 -0.31 5.58
N ASP A 85 0.79 -1.48 5.41
CA ASP A 85 0.63 -2.46 6.50
C ASP A 85 1.98 -3.14 6.74
N VAL A 86 2.70 -2.66 7.75
CA VAL A 86 4.01 -3.19 8.18
C VAL A 86 3.87 -4.21 9.32
N SER A 87 2.66 -4.64 9.63
CA SER A 87 2.44 -5.74 10.58
C SER A 87 2.93 -7.07 9.99
N PRO A 88 3.25 -8.07 10.82
CA PRO A 88 3.57 -9.42 10.34
C PRO A 88 2.51 -9.98 9.40
N ASN A 89 1.22 -9.80 9.74
CA ASN A 89 0.10 -10.22 8.90
C ASN A 89 0.06 -9.47 7.55
N GLY A 90 0.46 -8.19 7.52
CA GLY A 90 0.58 -7.41 6.28
C GLY A 90 1.61 -8.02 5.32
N PHE A 91 2.75 -8.44 5.83
CA PHE A 91 3.78 -9.12 5.02
C PHE A 91 3.34 -10.51 4.55
N GLU A 92 2.64 -11.28 5.37
CA GLU A 92 2.06 -12.57 4.94
C GLU A 92 1.05 -12.39 3.81
N LYS A 93 0.13 -11.42 3.93
CA LYS A 93 -0.83 -11.09 2.87
C LYS A 93 -0.11 -10.64 1.60
N ARG A 94 0.94 -9.83 1.72
CA ARG A 94 1.76 -9.42 0.58
C ARG A 94 2.37 -10.62 -0.13
N GLN A 95 2.95 -11.56 0.60
CA GLN A 95 3.53 -12.77 0.05
C GLN A 95 2.48 -13.63 -0.68
N GLN A 96 1.29 -13.79 -0.10
CA GLN A 96 0.18 -14.50 -0.74
C GLN A 96 -0.24 -13.82 -2.04
N THR A 97 -0.37 -12.51 -2.05
CA THR A 97 -0.68 -11.73 -3.25
C THR A 97 0.39 -11.90 -4.33
N LEU A 98 1.66 -11.82 -3.99
CA LEU A 98 2.77 -12.04 -4.93
C LEU A 98 2.75 -13.46 -5.51
N LYS A 99 2.37 -14.45 -4.72
CA LYS A 99 2.19 -15.83 -5.18
C LYS A 99 1.07 -15.94 -6.23
N LEU A 100 -0.07 -15.28 -6.00
CA LEU A 100 -1.18 -15.24 -6.97
C LEU A 100 -0.76 -14.54 -8.26
N LEU A 101 -0.11 -13.39 -8.15
CA LEU A 101 0.41 -12.66 -9.32
C LEU A 101 1.44 -13.48 -10.09
N SER A 102 2.32 -14.21 -9.41
CA SER A 102 3.33 -15.05 -10.07
C SER A 102 2.72 -16.23 -10.86
N ALA A 103 1.51 -16.66 -10.49
CA ALA A 103 0.80 -17.71 -11.23
C ALA A 103 0.28 -17.24 -12.61
N THR A 104 0.25 -15.92 -12.86
CA THR A 104 -0.20 -15.36 -14.15
C THR A 104 0.84 -15.41 -15.27
N LYS A 105 2.06 -15.90 -14.98
CA LYS A 105 3.24 -15.87 -15.88
C LYS A 105 3.04 -16.53 -17.24
N ASP A 106 2.13 -17.50 -17.33
CA ASP A 106 1.86 -18.27 -18.54
C ASP A 106 0.47 -17.98 -19.15
N TRP A 107 -0.20 -16.91 -18.68
CA TRP A 107 -1.54 -16.56 -19.14
C TRP A 107 -1.59 -16.04 -20.57
N PHE A 108 -0.51 -15.48 -21.07
CA PHE A 108 -0.42 -14.86 -22.40
C PHE A 108 0.74 -15.48 -23.19
N ASP A 109 0.50 -15.68 -24.49
CA ASP A 109 1.56 -16.02 -25.42
C ASP A 109 2.30 -14.74 -25.85
N PRO A 110 3.57 -14.55 -25.51
CA PRO A 110 4.33 -13.36 -25.92
C PRO A 110 4.36 -13.14 -27.44
N ALA A 111 4.27 -14.20 -28.24
CA ALA A 111 4.24 -14.10 -29.68
C ALA A 111 2.93 -13.49 -30.21
N ALA A 112 1.84 -13.63 -29.46
CA ALA A 112 0.54 -13.04 -29.81
C ALA A 112 0.41 -11.58 -29.36
N LEU A 113 1.27 -11.09 -28.45
CA LEU A 113 1.17 -9.75 -27.85
C LEU A 113 1.78 -8.63 -28.71
N VAL A 114 2.54 -8.93 -29.75
CA VAL A 114 3.16 -8.01 -30.70
C VAL A 114 3.87 -6.80 -30.03
N LEU A 115 3.11 -5.76 -29.65
CA LEU A 115 3.65 -4.52 -29.07
C LEU A 115 3.87 -4.62 -27.56
N ASP A 116 3.15 -5.48 -26.86
CA ASP A 116 3.14 -5.58 -25.39
C ASP A 116 4.01 -6.72 -24.84
N ALA A 117 4.62 -7.52 -25.69
CA ALA A 117 5.44 -8.66 -25.29
C ALA A 117 6.54 -8.26 -24.29
N THR A 118 7.22 -7.13 -24.52
CA THR A 118 8.27 -6.63 -23.64
C THR A 118 7.69 -6.19 -22.29
N ASN A 119 6.57 -5.50 -22.27
CA ASN A 119 5.90 -5.07 -21.03
C ASN A 119 5.47 -6.28 -20.19
N TYR A 120 4.95 -7.31 -20.85
CA TYR A 120 4.57 -8.55 -20.16
C TYR A 120 5.80 -9.30 -19.59
N GLN A 121 6.91 -9.33 -20.31
CA GLN A 121 8.16 -9.91 -19.80
C GLN A 121 8.69 -9.14 -18.59
N VAL A 122 8.65 -7.80 -18.62
CA VAL A 122 9.05 -6.94 -17.49
C VAL A 122 8.15 -7.18 -16.28
N TYR A 123 6.83 -7.24 -16.49
CA TYR A 123 5.87 -7.58 -15.45
C TYR A 123 6.18 -8.93 -14.81
N ASN A 124 6.29 -9.99 -15.63
CA ASN A 124 6.60 -11.34 -15.15
C ASN A 124 7.90 -11.38 -14.36
N ARG A 125 8.94 -10.70 -14.83
CA ARG A 125 10.21 -10.62 -14.14
C ARG A 125 10.07 -9.90 -12.79
N SER A 126 9.43 -8.74 -12.77
CA SER A 126 9.22 -7.95 -11.55
C SER A 126 8.44 -8.72 -10.49
N VAL A 127 7.37 -9.41 -10.90
CA VAL A 127 6.56 -10.23 -9.99
C VAL A 127 7.35 -11.44 -9.48
N ALA A 128 8.08 -12.12 -10.37
CA ALA A 128 8.89 -13.29 -9.98
C ALA A 128 9.99 -12.90 -8.99
N ASP A 129 10.71 -11.82 -9.24
CA ASP A 129 11.77 -11.32 -8.35
C ASP A 129 11.19 -10.88 -6.99
N SER A 130 10.04 -10.18 -6.99
CA SER A 130 9.35 -9.79 -5.76
C SER A 130 8.85 -10.98 -4.96
N TYR A 131 8.29 -11.99 -5.64
CA TYR A 131 7.84 -13.22 -4.97
C TYR A 131 9.03 -14.01 -4.41
N GLN A 132 10.12 -14.13 -5.16
CA GLN A 132 11.34 -14.79 -4.67
C GLN A 132 11.90 -14.04 -3.44
N ALA A 133 12.01 -12.72 -3.50
CA ALA A 133 12.47 -11.91 -2.38
C ALA A 133 11.58 -12.06 -1.14
N SER A 134 10.26 -12.23 -1.31
CA SER A 134 9.30 -12.41 -0.21
C SER A 134 9.44 -13.75 0.53
N GLN A 135 10.20 -14.69 -0.01
CA GLN A 135 10.49 -15.97 0.67
C GLN A 135 11.56 -15.80 1.77
N PHE A 136 12.22 -14.66 1.81
CA PHE A 136 13.22 -14.33 2.82
C PHE A 136 12.65 -13.27 3.77
N PRO A 137 13.03 -13.27 5.05
CA PRO A 137 12.50 -12.35 6.05
C PRO A 137 13.11 -10.94 5.97
N ASN A 138 13.18 -10.38 4.74
CA ASN A 138 13.65 -9.01 4.47
C ASN A 138 12.84 -7.95 5.22
N HIS A 139 11.59 -8.28 5.55
CA HIS A 139 10.66 -7.40 6.28
C HIS A 139 11.12 -7.07 7.70
N TYR A 140 12.07 -7.82 8.29
CA TYR A 140 12.69 -7.43 9.54
C TYR A 140 13.79 -6.36 9.41
N LEU A 141 14.20 -6.03 8.17
CA LEU A 141 15.29 -5.08 7.88
C LEU A 141 14.76 -3.72 7.38
N ILE A 142 13.68 -3.22 7.99
CA ILE A 142 12.91 -2.05 7.50
C ILE A 142 13.29 -0.71 8.14
N VAL A 143 14.31 -0.66 8.99
CA VAL A 143 14.73 0.56 9.68
C VAL A 143 16.22 0.78 9.52
N ASP A 144 16.61 1.96 9.08
CA ASP A 144 18.02 2.41 9.10
C ASP A 144 18.13 3.93 9.25
N GLN A 145 19.37 4.42 9.35
CA GLN A 145 19.65 5.84 9.58
C GLN A 145 19.72 6.69 8.30
N ILE A 146 19.52 6.10 7.11
CA ILE A 146 19.71 6.79 5.83
C ILE A 146 18.39 6.95 5.08
N GLN A 147 17.77 5.83 4.72
CA GLN A 147 16.57 5.83 3.89
C GLN A 147 15.81 4.52 4.08
N ASN A 148 14.82 4.51 4.97
CA ASN A 148 13.96 3.35 5.18
C ASN A 148 12.59 3.80 5.73
N TYR A 149 11.73 2.88 6.18
CA TYR A 149 10.34 3.17 6.58
C TYR A 149 10.23 4.27 7.63
N ASN A 150 11.15 4.35 8.58
CA ASN A 150 11.19 5.44 9.56
C ASN A 150 11.34 6.84 8.93
N HIS A 151 11.97 6.96 7.77
CA HIS A 151 12.08 8.23 7.02
C HIS A 151 10.85 8.48 6.15
N TYR A 152 10.25 7.42 5.59
CA TYR A 152 9.06 7.56 4.75
C TYR A 152 7.89 8.19 5.49
N ILE A 153 7.78 8.03 6.81
CA ILE A 153 6.73 8.65 7.61
C ILE A 153 6.72 10.18 7.40
N ILE A 154 7.85 10.84 7.61
CA ILE A 154 7.91 12.30 7.50
C ILE A 154 7.87 12.78 6.05
N ILE A 155 8.63 12.14 5.16
CA ILE A 155 8.69 12.54 3.74
C ILE A 155 7.32 12.41 3.08
N THR A 156 6.58 11.35 3.41
CA THR A 156 5.22 11.14 2.88
C THR A 156 4.28 12.26 3.33
N MET A 157 4.27 12.57 4.63
CA MET A 157 3.40 13.63 5.14
C MET A 157 3.72 14.99 4.52
N GLN A 158 5.00 15.28 4.30
CA GLN A 158 5.43 16.53 3.64
C GLN A 158 5.10 16.58 2.14
N SER A 159 4.88 15.44 1.50
CA SER A 159 4.57 15.33 0.08
C SER A 159 3.06 15.29 -0.22
N MET A 160 2.22 15.23 0.82
CA MET A 160 0.77 15.18 0.63
C MET A 160 0.20 16.49 0.11
N PRO A 161 -0.76 16.44 -0.83
CA PRO A 161 -1.49 17.64 -1.23
C PRO A 161 -2.40 18.12 -0.10
N VAL A 162 -2.60 19.46 -0.02
CA VAL A 162 -3.52 20.10 0.93
C VAL A 162 -4.33 21.21 0.21
N ARG A 163 -4.95 20.86 -0.92
CA ARG A 163 -5.57 21.82 -1.85
C ARG A 163 -7.10 21.89 -1.76
N LYS A 164 -7.74 20.82 -1.27
CA LYS A 164 -9.19 20.66 -1.20
C LYS A 164 -9.56 19.82 0.02
N GLU A 165 -10.83 19.88 0.42
CA GLU A 165 -11.38 19.16 1.58
C GLU A 165 -10.98 17.67 1.63
N LYS A 166 -11.05 16.95 0.51
CA LYS A 166 -10.66 15.55 0.45
C LYS A 166 -9.17 15.33 0.80
N ASP A 167 -8.30 16.27 0.42
CA ASP A 167 -6.87 16.20 0.75
C ASP A 167 -6.66 16.35 2.26
N LEU A 168 -7.41 17.26 2.91
CA LEU A 168 -7.36 17.43 4.37
C LEU A 168 -7.82 16.18 5.11
N GLN A 169 -8.91 15.55 4.65
CA GLN A 169 -9.41 14.30 5.20
C GLN A 169 -8.36 13.17 5.09
N ASN A 170 -7.74 13.05 3.93
CA ASN A 170 -6.66 12.06 3.70
C ASN A 170 -5.45 12.35 4.59
N PHE A 171 -5.05 13.63 4.70
CA PHE A 171 -3.95 14.05 5.55
C PHE A 171 -4.21 13.68 7.02
N LYS A 172 -5.41 14.00 7.53
CA LYS A 172 -5.82 13.64 8.88
C LYS A 172 -5.77 12.13 9.11
N SER A 173 -6.40 11.35 8.24
CA SER A 173 -6.41 9.89 8.36
C SER A 173 -4.99 9.32 8.41
N ARG A 174 -4.08 9.87 7.60
CA ARG A 174 -2.69 9.44 7.58
C ARG A 174 -1.95 9.86 8.85
N MET A 175 -2.21 11.06 9.38
CA MET A 175 -1.67 11.50 10.68
C MET A 175 -2.11 10.58 11.83
N GLU A 176 -3.38 10.24 11.89
CA GLU A 176 -3.96 9.31 12.88
C GLU A 176 -3.32 7.91 12.80
N GLY A 177 -2.92 7.48 11.60
CA GLY A 177 -2.30 6.18 11.36
C GLY A 177 -0.83 6.06 11.80
N ILE A 178 -0.11 7.17 12.07
CA ILE A 178 1.33 7.14 12.40
C ILE A 178 1.61 6.29 13.64
N ALA A 179 0.81 6.44 14.69
CA ALA A 179 0.99 5.69 15.93
C ALA A 179 0.89 4.17 15.71
N THR A 180 -0.08 3.74 14.89
CA THR A 180 -0.25 2.32 14.52
C THR A 180 0.94 1.81 13.73
N VAL A 181 1.41 2.53 12.71
CA VAL A 181 2.57 2.14 11.91
C VAL A 181 3.82 1.97 12.77
N LEU A 182 4.09 2.91 13.69
CA LEU A 182 5.25 2.83 14.59
C LEU A 182 5.13 1.63 15.55
N ALA A 183 3.93 1.33 16.06
CA ALA A 183 3.69 0.17 16.91
C ALA A 183 3.88 -1.14 16.14
N ASP A 184 3.37 -1.25 14.93
CA ASP A 184 3.54 -2.42 14.06
C ASP A 184 5.02 -2.64 13.70
N MET A 185 5.74 -1.55 13.37
CA MET A 185 7.19 -1.61 13.15
C MET A 185 7.93 -2.14 14.38
N GLN A 186 7.56 -1.69 15.58
CA GLN A 186 8.16 -2.17 16.82
C GLN A 186 7.95 -3.68 17.01
N VAL A 187 6.72 -4.17 16.82
CA VAL A 187 6.40 -5.60 16.88
C VAL A 187 7.22 -6.41 15.88
N LEU A 188 7.30 -5.93 14.64
CA LEU A 188 8.05 -6.58 13.58
C LEU A 188 9.55 -6.65 13.88
N LEU A 189 10.13 -5.53 14.31
CA LEU A 189 11.55 -5.46 14.68
C LEU A 189 11.88 -6.34 15.88
N GLN A 190 10.98 -6.45 16.87
CA GLN A 190 11.14 -7.36 17.99
C GLN A 190 11.16 -8.82 17.54
N GLN A 191 10.24 -9.22 16.66
CA GLN A 191 10.24 -10.56 16.09
C GLN A 191 11.55 -10.86 15.32
N GLY A 192 12.06 -9.89 14.57
CA GLY A 192 13.37 -10.02 13.92
C GLY A 192 14.50 -10.27 14.93
N LEU A 193 14.53 -9.55 16.06
CA LEU A 193 15.51 -9.79 17.12
C LEU A 193 15.39 -11.21 17.71
N ASP A 194 14.16 -11.66 17.94
CA ASP A 194 13.87 -12.99 18.52
C ASP A 194 14.31 -14.13 17.54
N GLU A 195 14.28 -13.87 16.24
CA GLU A 195 14.75 -14.79 15.19
C GLU A 195 16.25 -14.62 14.85
N GLY A 196 16.95 -13.69 15.51
CA GLY A 196 18.36 -13.40 15.23
C GLY A 196 18.58 -12.62 13.92
N ILE A 197 17.53 -11.95 13.43
CA ILE A 197 17.57 -11.16 12.20
C ILE A 197 17.41 -9.68 12.56
N SER A 198 18.47 -8.90 12.40
CA SER A 198 18.45 -7.48 12.66
C SER A 198 19.33 -6.71 11.68
N MET A 199 19.12 -5.42 11.57
CA MET A 199 20.06 -4.53 10.90
C MET A 199 21.41 -4.50 11.63
N PRO A 200 22.52 -4.22 10.91
CA PRO A 200 23.79 -3.97 11.56
C PRO A 200 23.69 -2.78 12.55
N TYR A 201 24.34 -2.91 13.70
CA TYR A 201 24.37 -1.87 14.74
C TYR A 201 24.68 -0.48 14.18
N THR A 202 25.69 -0.39 13.30
CA THR A 202 26.11 0.88 12.70
C THR A 202 25.08 1.49 11.75
N SER A 203 24.22 0.67 11.16
CA SER A 203 23.15 1.12 10.25
C SER A 203 21.97 1.74 11.00
N VAL A 204 21.81 1.44 12.29
CA VAL A 204 20.68 1.91 13.12
C VAL A 204 21.09 2.82 14.26
N LEU A 205 22.38 3.07 14.40
CA LEU A 205 22.95 3.84 15.54
C LEU A 205 22.29 5.22 15.72
N GLN A 206 21.94 5.91 14.64
CA GLN A 206 21.38 7.26 14.68
C GLN A 206 19.85 7.27 14.75
N VAL A 207 19.19 6.14 14.52
CA VAL A 207 17.72 6.08 14.43
C VAL A 207 17.02 6.60 15.70
N PRO A 208 17.44 6.24 16.93
CA PRO A 208 16.80 6.78 18.13
C PRO A 208 16.79 8.31 18.14
N GLU A 209 17.94 8.94 17.94
CA GLU A 209 18.03 10.41 17.95
C GLU A 209 17.29 11.07 16.79
N GLN A 210 17.24 10.42 15.62
CA GLN A 210 16.44 10.88 14.49
C GLN A 210 14.95 10.89 14.86
N MET A 211 14.42 9.82 15.44
CA MET A 211 13.02 9.76 15.88
C MET A 211 12.71 10.80 16.96
N LYS A 212 13.61 10.95 17.94
CA LYS A 212 13.47 11.96 19.00
C LYS A 212 13.45 13.38 18.46
N SER A 213 14.22 13.68 17.42
CA SER A 213 14.28 15.01 16.81
C SER A 213 12.95 15.46 16.15
N LEU A 214 12.04 14.52 15.87
CA LEU A 214 10.71 14.82 15.33
C LEU A 214 9.71 15.26 16.42
N ILE A 215 10.03 15.00 17.70
CA ILE A 215 9.17 15.33 18.84
C ILE A 215 9.33 16.81 19.17
N THR A 216 8.22 17.53 19.25
CA THR A 216 8.22 18.96 19.56
C THR A 216 7.24 19.29 20.67
N THR A 217 7.60 20.23 21.56
CA THR A 217 6.69 20.73 22.61
C THR A 217 5.64 21.69 22.04
N ASN A 218 5.99 22.42 20.99
CA ASN A 218 5.03 23.23 20.22
C ASN A 218 4.66 22.50 18.94
N PRO A 219 3.42 22.00 18.80
CA PRO A 219 2.99 21.23 17.63
C PRO A 219 3.10 22.00 16.31
N GLU A 220 3.04 23.33 16.32
CA GLU A 220 3.19 24.16 15.11
C GLU A 220 4.63 24.17 14.58
N GLN A 221 5.60 23.81 15.41
CA GLN A 221 7.01 23.63 15.00
C GLN A 221 7.30 22.22 14.51
N SER A 222 6.32 21.31 14.61
CA SER A 222 6.49 19.96 14.14
C SER A 222 6.64 19.90 12.60
N PRO A 223 7.56 19.08 12.08
CA PRO A 223 7.67 18.87 10.65
C PRO A 223 6.40 18.28 10.04
N PHE A 224 5.54 17.64 10.84
CA PHE A 224 4.22 17.15 10.43
C PHE A 224 3.18 18.26 10.27
N TYR A 225 3.36 19.42 10.93
CA TYR A 225 2.46 20.57 10.82
C TYR A 225 2.82 21.48 9.64
N GLN A 226 4.07 21.45 9.20
CA GLN A 226 4.55 22.36 8.14
C GLN A 226 3.70 22.38 6.88
N PRO A 227 3.22 21.24 6.32
CA PRO A 227 2.43 21.25 5.09
C PRO A 227 1.12 22.02 5.19
N ILE A 228 0.58 22.17 6.40
CA ILE A 228 -0.72 22.80 6.67
C ILE A 228 -0.62 24.18 7.30
N THR A 229 0.57 24.72 7.46
CA THR A 229 0.79 26.05 8.06
C THR A 229 0.03 27.13 7.30
N ASN A 230 0.05 27.04 5.96
CA ASN A 230 -0.62 27.98 5.07
C ASN A 230 -1.57 27.20 4.15
N LEU A 231 -2.82 27.09 4.54
CA LEU A 231 -3.84 26.48 3.71
C LEU A 231 -4.24 27.41 2.55
N PRO A 232 -4.56 26.87 1.37
CA PRO A 232 -4.95 27.69 0.22
C PRO A 232 -6.34 28.31 0.42
N GLU A 233 -6.63 29.39 -0.32
CA GLU A 233 -7.92 30.10 -0.28
C GLU A 233 -9.12 29.22 -0.70
N SER A 234 -8.88 28.08 -1.34
CA SER A 234 -9.92 27.11 -1.67
C SER A 234 -10.50 26.38 -0.44
N ILE A 235 -9.82 26.44 0.70
CA ILE A 235 -10.30 25.94 1.99
C ILE A 235 -10.93 27.13 2.75
N ASP A 236 -12.16 26.95 3.22
CA ASP A 236 -12.80 28.01 4.03
C ASP A 236 -12.03 28.25 5.33
N VAL A 237 -12.09 29.49 5.83
CA VAL A 237 -11.24 29.93 6.95
C VAL A 237 -11.58 29.20 8.26
N GLU A 238 -12.86 28.93 8.51
CA GLU A 238 -13.28 28.27 9.76
C GLU A 238 -12.92 26.78 9.73
N GLY A 239 -13.22 26.09 8.62
CA GLY A 239 -12.83 24.68 8.42
C GLY A 239 -11.32 24.50 8.47
N GLY A 240 -10.56 25.42 7.87
CA GLY A 240 -9.10 25.40 7.92
C GLY A 240 -8.54 25.54 9.35
N ARG A 241 -9.11 26.44 10.16
CA ARG A 241 -8.69 26.58 11.57
C ARG A 241 -9.03 25.36 12.41
N SER A 242 -10.23 24.81 12.23
CA SER A 242 -10.66 23.59 12.93
C SER A 242 -9.74 22.42 12.59
N PHE A 243 -9.44 22.23 11.30
CA PHE A 243 -8.52 21.21 10.84
C PHE A 243 -7.11 21.37 11.44
N GLN A 244 -6.56 22.59 11.43
CA GLN A 244 -5.25 22.86 12.03
C GLN A 244 -5.23 22.57 13.53
N GLU A 245 -6.34 22.82 14.24
CA GLU A 245 -6.47 22.47 15.66
C GLU A 245 -6.50 20.96 15.88
N GLU A 246 -7.23 20.22 15.07
CA GLU A 246 -7.27 18.77 15.11
C GLU A 246 -5.86 18.16 14.90
N ILE A 247 -5.11 18.67 13.91
CA ILE A 247 -3.74 18.19 13.65
C ILE A 247 -2.80 18.52 14.82
N ARG A 248 -2.90 19.71 15.46
CA ARG A 248 -2.14 20.02 16.68
C ARG A 248 -2.43 19.01 17.79
N ASN A 249 -3.67 18.63 17.97
CA ASN A 249 -4.08 17.65 18.97
C ASN A 249 -3.53 16.26 18.64
N ILE A 250 -3.63 15.79 17.38
CA ILE A 250 -3.07 14.51 16.93
C ILE A 250 -1.54 14.48 17.15
N ILE A 251 -0.82 15.55 16.80
CA ILE A 251 0.63 15.63 17.04
C ILE A 251 0.94 15.48 18.53
N THR A 252 0.19 16.17 19.38
CA THR A 252 0.47 16.21 20.82
C THR A 252 0.07 14.92 21.54
N GLN A 253 -1.09 14.36 21.21
CA GLN A 253 -1.69 13.25 21.94
C GLN A 253 -1.31 11.87 21.38
N ASP A 254 -1.04 11.79 20.08
CA ASP A 254 -0.82 10.51 19.41
C ASP A 254 0.59 10.38 18.82
N VAL A 255 1.02 11.35 17.98
CA VAL A 255 2.27 11.23 17.21
C VAL A 255 3.51 11.36 18.13
N ASN A 256 3.56 12.40 18.96
CA ASN A 256 4.71 12.60 19.88
C ASN A 256 4.89 11.43 20.86
N PRO A 257 3.84 10.92 21.54
CA PRO A 257 3.97 9.74 22.39
C PRO A 257 4.41 8.48 21.62
N ALA A 258 3.90 8.26 20.42
CA ALA A 258 4.29 7.12 19.59
C ALA A 258 5.76 7.21 19.15
N LEU A 259 6.23 8.39 18.75
CA LEU A 259 7.64 8.63 18.42
C LEU A 259 8.55 8.40 19.63
N LEU A 260 8.13 8.83 20.83
CA LEU A 260 8.88 8.60 22.05
C LEU A 260 8.96 7.10 22.39
N THR A 261 7.85 6.40 22.31
CA THR A 261 7.80 4.95 22.53
C THR A 261 8.71 4.20 21.56
N PHE A 262 8.67 4.58 20.27
CA PHE A 262 9.55 3.98 19.26
C PHE A 262 11.03 4.35 19.49
N HIS A 263 11.33 5.59 19.87
CA HIS A 263 12.67 6.01 20.28
C HIS A 263 13.22 5.14 21.41
N ASP A 264 12.43 4.96 22.49
CA ASP A 264 12.85 4.20 23.67
C ASP A 264 13.08 2.72 23.31
N PHE A 265 12.19 2.12 22.49
CA PHE A 265 12.38 0.77 21.97
C PHE A 265 13.68 0.66 21.15
N MET A 266 13.89 1.56 20.22
CA MET A 266 15.11 1.55 19.38
C MET A 266 16.38 1.70 20.21
N LYS A 267 16.36 2.58 21.21
CA LYS A 267 17.51 2.89 22.07
C LYS A 267 17.80 1.78 23.07
N ASP A 268 16.77 1.33 23.79
CA ASP A 268 16.93 0.49 24.96
C ASP A 268 16.80 -1.02 24.68
N THR A 269 16.17 -1.36 23.54
CA THR A 269 15.93 -2.75 23.15
C THR A 269 16.64 -3.11 21.84
N TYR A 270 16.31 -2.42 20.74
CA TYR A 270 16.79 -2.84 19.42
C TYR A 270 18.30 -2.62 19.25
N LEU A 271 18.78 -1.42 19.51
CA LEU A 271 20.18 -1.05 19.28
C LEU A 271 21.19 -1.90 20.10
N PRO A 272 20.98 -2.18 21.40
CA PRO A 272 21.86 -3.09 22.15
C PRO A 272 21.94 -4.50 21.59
N ASN A 273 20.83 -5.00 21.01
CA ASN A 273 20.70 -6.35 20.47
C ASN A 273 20.93 -6.42 18.94
N ALA A 274 21.17 -5.29 18.28
CA ALA A 274 21.48 -5.25 16.86
C ALA A 274 22.79 -5.97 16.57
N ARG A 275 22.84 -6.73 15.46
CA ARG A 275 24.02 -7.51 15.05
C ARG A 275 25.25 -6.61 14.85
N LYS A 276 26.42 -7.15 15.19
CA LYS A 276 27.71 -6.44 15.06
C LYS A 276 28.40 -6.73 13.74
N THR A 277 27.90 -7.68 12.96
CA THR A 277 28.37 -8.06 11.63
C THR A 277 27.64 -7.28 10.54
N TYR A 278 28.17 -7.25 9.33
CA TYR A 278 27.66 -6.45 8.22
C TYR A 278 27.08 -7.29 7.06
N GLY A 279 27.64 -8.47 6.87
CA GLY A 279 27.29 -9.32 5.74
C GLY A 279 25.86 -9.89 5.86
N LEU A 280 25.17 -10.02 4.74
CA LEU A 280 23.90 -10.73 4.70
C LEU A 280 24.10 -12.22 5.06
N ASN A 281 25.27 -12.79 4.67
CA ASN A 281 25.66 -14.17 4.98
C ASN A 281 25.77 -14.46 6.49
N ASP A 282 25.86 -13.42 7.33
CA ASP A 282 25.93 -13.56 8.78
C ASP A 282 24.55 -13.76 9.43
N LEU A 283 23.49 -13.59 8.66
CA LEU A 283 22.10 -13.83 9.11
C LEU A 283 21.76 -15.34 9.00
N PRO A 284 20.78 -15.82 9.76
CA PRO A 284 20.23 -17.16 9.59
C PRO A 284 19.84 -17.39 8.13
N ASN A 285 20.35 -18.45 7.50
CA ASN A 285 20.20 -18.75 6.06
C ASN A 285 20.69 -17.65 5.10
N GLY A 286 21.56 -16.75 5.56
CA GLY A 286 22.01 -15.57 4.82
C GLY A 286 22.66 -15.87 3.47
N GLU A 287 23.34 -17.03 3.32
CA GLU A 287 23.91 -17.46 2.05
C GLU A 287 22.81 -17.68 0.98
N ALA A 288 21.66 -18.24 1.38
CA ALA A 288 20.53 -18.45 0.48
C ALA A 288 19.86 -17.13 0.06
N TRP A 289 19.91 -16.11 0.91
CA TRP A 289 19.38 -14.77 0.55
C TRP A 289 20.26 -14.06 -0.49
N TYR A 290 21.59 -14.32 -0.42
CA TYR A 290 22.55 -13.63 -1.27
C TYR A 290 22.57 -14.18 -2.70
N ARG A 291 22.18 -15.43 -2.91
CA ARG A 291 22.17 -16.14 -4.21
C ARG A 291 20.91 -15.85 -5.02
#